data_5d4d79826b58d6751e4bb92f453dff0e
#
_entry.id   5d4d79826b58d6751e4bb92f453dff0e
#
_cell.length_a   1.000
_cell.length_b   1.000
_cell.length_c   1.000
_cell.angle_alpha   90.00
_cell.angle_beta   90.00
_cell.angle_gamma   90.00
#
_symmetry.space_group_name_H-M   'P 1'
#
loop_
_entity.id
_entity.type
_entity.pdbx_description
1 polymer ?
#
loop_
_entity_poly.entity_id
_entity_poly.type
_entity_poly.pdbx_seq_one_letter_code
_entity_poly.pdbx_strand_id
1 'polypeptide(L)'
;MTKFNLVPTTMAEAKEYATLIATSTMIPRDYQGKAANILVAMQWGMMLGMPPLQALQGIAVINGRPCLWGDALLAIAQNHKDFVDIIESVEESDNVMAAKCIVKRKDRQDTVVYFSADDAKRAGLWGKQG
;
A
#
# COMPACT_ATOMS: atom_id res chain seq x y z
N MET A 1 30.17 14.68 7.14
CA MET A 1 29.70 13.34 6.74
C MET A 1 28.88 13.49 5.46
N THR A 2 29.35 12.97 4.36
CA THR A 2 28.60 13.03 3.09
C THR A 2 27.36 12.11 3.23
N LYS A 3 26.16 12.68 3.20
CA LYS A 3 24.94 11.87 3.17
C LYS A 3 24.90 11.11 1.84
N PHE A 4 25.03 9.82 1.90
CA PHE A 4 24.85 8.96 0.73
C PHE A 4 23.37 8.96 0.34
N ASN A 5 23.04 9.57 -0.78
CA ASN A 5 21.67 9.62 -1.26
C ASN A 5 21.50 8.61 -2.40
N LEU A 6 20.75 7.55 -2.13
CA LEU A 6 20.43 6.50 -3.11
C LEU A 6 19.12 6.77 -3.88
N VAL A 7 18.44 7.88 -3.57
CA VAL A 7 17.19 8.23 -4.22
C VAL A 7 17.49 9.06 -5.47
N PRO A 8 17.06 8.60 -6.67
CA PRO A 8 17.23 9.36 -7.89
C PRO A 8 16.53 10.72 -7.81
N THR A 9 17.18 11.76 -8.31
CA THR A 9 16.66 13.13 -8.30
C THR A 9 16.34 13.66 -9.70
N THR A 10 16.87 13.01 -10.72
CA THR A 10 16.64 13.36 -12.13
C THR A 10 16.03 12.18 -12.89
N MET A 11 15.42 12.47 -14.04
CA MET A 11 14.87 11.42 -14.91
C MET A 11 15.96 10.46 -15.41
N ALA A 12 17.16 10.97 -15.69
CA ALA A 12 18.29 10.14 -16.13
C ALA A 12 18.71 9.16 -15.03
N GLU A 13 18.90 9.66 -13.80
CA GLU A 13 19.20 8.82 -12.64
C GLU A 13 18.08 7.82 -12.36
N ALA A 14 16.81 8.22 -12.49
CA ALA A 14 15.68 7.32 -12.30
C ALA A 14 15.66 6.18 -13.34
N LYS A 15 16.00 6.47 -14.59
CA LYS A 15 16.11 5.44 -15.65
C LYS A 15 17.24 4.47 -15.37
N GLU A 16 18.42 4.96 -14.99
CA GLU A 16 19.55 4.12 -14.62
C GLU A 16 19.23 3.26 -13.41
N TYR A 17 18.63 3.84 -12.38
CA TYR A 17 18.18 3.14 -11.20
C TYR A 17 17.18 2.03 -11.54
N ALA A 18 16.14 2.33 -12.31
CA ALA A 18 15.11 1.36 -12.70
C ALA A 18 15.72 0.22 -13.52
N THR A 19 16.66 0.51 -14.42
CA THR A 19 17.36 -0.49 -15.23
C THR A 19 18.21 -1.42 -14.36
N LEU A 20 18.94 -0.88 -13.39
CA LEU A 20 19.75 -1.66 -12.46
C LEU A 20 18.86 -2.52 -11.55
N ILE A 21 17.83 -1.92 -10.94
CA ILE A 21 16.94 -2.61 -10.00
C ILE A 21 16.15 -3.73 -10.69
N ALA A 22 15.81 -3.58 -11.97
CA ALA A 22 15.12 -4.61 -12.73
C ALA A 22 15.89 -5.95 -12.78
N THR A 23 17.22 -5.92 -12.62
CA THR A 23 18.07 -7.13 -12.57
C THR A 23 18.12 -7.79 -11.20
N SER A 24 17.60 -7.14 -10.17
CA SER A 24 17.64 -7.64 -8.79
C SER A 24 16.56 -8.70 -8.56
N THR A 25 16.92 -9.74 -7.81
CA THR A 25 15.97 -10.74 -7.30
C THR A 25 15.33 -10.34 -5.96
N MET A 26 15.76 -9.23 -5.39
CA MET A 26 15.25 -8.71 -4.10
C MET A 26 14.02 -7.82 -4.25
N ILE A 27 13.60 -7.52 -5.47
CA ILE A 27 12.35 -6.80 -5.74
C ILE A 27 11.22 -7.79 -6.05
N PRO A 28 9.94 -7.38 -5.90
CA PRO A 28 8.81 -8.25 -6.25
C PRO A 28 8.92 -8.78 -7.68
N ARG A 29 8.53 -10.03 -7.88
CA ARG A 29 8.66 -10.73 -9.18
C ARG A 29 8.01 -9.98 -10.33
N ASP A 30 6.91 -9.27 -10.06
CA ASP A 30 6.18 -8.50 -11.07
C ASP A 30 6.99 -7.36 -11.68
N TYR A 31 8.05 -6.92 -10.99
CA TYR A 31 8.95 -5.85 -11.45
C TYR A 31 10.27 -6.37 -12.03
N GLN A 32 10.62 -7.64 -11.82
CA GLN A 32 11.89 -8.20 -12.31
C GLN A 32 11.93 -8.19 -13.84
N GLY A 33 13.00 -7.66 -14.41
CA GLY A 33 13.19 -7.50 -15.83
C GLY A 33 12.32 -6.40 -16.50
N LYS A 34 11.59 -5.60 -15.73
CA LYS A 34 10.63 -4.63 -16.25
C LYS A 34 10.94 -3.20 -15.79
N ALA A 35 12.05 -2.65 -16.28
CA ALA A 35 12.51 -1.31 -15.90
C ALA A 35 11.45 -0.21 -16.08
N ALA A 36 10.65 -0.27 -17.15
CA ALA A 36 9.59 0.70 -17.38
C ALA A 36 8.49 0.64 -16.30
N ASN A 37 8.12 -0.56 -15.85
CA ASN A 37 7.13 -0.72 -14.77
C ASN A 37 7.67 -0.19 -13.44
N ILE A 38 8.96 -0.42 -13.17
CA ILE A 38 9.65 0.12 -12.00
C ILE A 38 9.59 1.64 -12.01
N LEU A 39 9.91 2.27 -13.15
CA LEU A 39 9.89 3.73 -13.29
C LEU A 39 8.48 4.30 -13.04
N VAL A 40 7.45 3.67 -13.58
CA VAL A 40 6.05 4.08 -13.34
C VAL A 40 5.67 3.92 -11.87
N ALA A 41 6.02 2.80 -11.23
CA ALA A 41 5.75 2.59 -9.81
C ALA A 41 6.49 3.62 -8.94
N MET A 42 7.72 3.97 -9.29
CA MET A 42 8.49 5.03 -8.61
C MET A 42 7.78 6.38 -8.72
N GLN A 43 7.22 6.74 -9.88
CA GLN A 43 6.46 7.97 -10.05
C GLN A 43 5.19 7.99 -9.19
N TRP A 44 4.42 6.91 -9.19
CA TRP A 44 3.26 6.78 -8.32
C TRP A 44 3.64 6.90 -6.84
N GLY A 45 4.71 6.21 -6.45
CA GLY A 45 5.24 6.27 -5.09
C GLY A 45 5.65 7.68 -4.68
N MET A 46 6.33 8.41 -5.57
CA MET A 46 6.74 9.79 -5.32
C MET A 46 5.53 10.70 -5.04
N MET A 47 4.44 10.55 -5.80
CA MET A 47 3.20 11.30 -5.58
C MET A 47 2.55 10.99 -4.22
N LEU A 48 2.82 9.83 -3.65
CA LEU A 48 2.30 9.38 -2.36
C LEU A 48 3.32 9.54 -1.21
N GLY A 49 4.47 10.15 -1.50
CA GLY A 49 5.54 10.31 -0.51
C GLY A 49 6.32 9.03 -0.19
N MET A 50 6.27 8.02 -1.05
CA MET A 50 6.96 6.75 -0.87
C MET A 50 8.32 6.76 -1.57
N PRO A 51 9.42 6.38 -0.89
CA PRO A 51 10.70 6.14 -1.54
C PRO A 51 10.62 5.01 -2.58
N PRO A 52 11.56 4.94 -3.56
CA PRO A 52 11.49 4.00 -4.67
C PRO A 52 11.25 2.53 -4.27
N LEU A 53 12.05 1.99 -3.36
CA LEU A 53 11.89 0.58 -2.95
C LEU A 53 10.57 0.33 -2.19
N GLN A 54 10.13 1.29 -1.40
CA GLN A 54 8.84 1.20 -0.71
C GLN A 54 7.68 1.24 -1.72
N ALA A 55 7.80 2.04 -2.78
CA ALA A 55 6.83 2.06 -3.86
C ALA A 55 6.69 0.69 -4.54
N LEU A 56 7.80 0.01 -4.82
CA LEU A 56 7.78 -1.35 -5.41
C LEU A 56 7.13 -2.39 -4.48
N GLN A 57 7.26 -2.22 -3.17
CA GLN A 57 6.66 -3.11 -2.17
C GLN A 57 5.17 -2.84 -1.95
N GLY A 58 4.74 -1.58 -2.09
CA GLY A 58 3.39 -1.14 -1.75
C GLY A 58 2.46 -0.95 -2.95
N ILE A 59 2.97 -0.99 -4.18
CA ILE A 59 2.19 -0.80 -5.40
C ILE A 59 2.20 -2.09 -6.22
N ALA A 60 1.01 -2.64 -6.47
CA ALA A 60 0.80 -3.79 -7.33
C ALA A 60 -0.15 -3.41 -8.47
N VAL A 61 -0.03 -4.09 -9.60
CA VAL A 61 -0.97 -3.94 -10.72
C VAL A 61 -1.97 -5.08 -10.66
N ILE A 62 -3.22 -4.74 -10.36
CA ILE A 62 -4.32 -5.69 -10.25
C ILE A 62 -5.34 -5.37 -11.35
N ASN A 63 -5.60 -6.33 -12.23
CA ASN A 63 -6.50 -6.15 -13.38
C ASN A 63 -6.15 -4.92 -14.22
N GLY A 64 -4.87 -4.69 -14.47
CA GLY A 64 -4.36 -3.57 -15.28
C GLY A 64 -4.38 -2.21 -14.61
N ARG A 65 -4.68 -2.15 -13.30
CA ARG A 65 -4.71 -0.90 -12.52
C ARG A 65 -3.70 -0.94 -11.40
N PRO A 66 -2.87 0.11 -11.23
CA PRO A 66 -2.02 0.22 -10.06
C PRO A 66 -2.87 0.41 -8.81
N CYS A 67 -2.61 -0.40 -7.81
CA CYS A 67 -3.31 -0.40 -6.53
C CYS A 67 -2.30 -0.37 -5.39
N LEU A 68 -2.61 0.35 -4.34
CA LEU A 68 -1.94 0.19 -3.05
C LEU A 68 -2.42 -1.09 -2.40
N TRP A 69 -1.49 -1.88 -1.88
CA TRP A 69 -1.84 -3.12 -1.23
C TRP A 69 -1.06 -3.33 0.07
N GLY A 70 -1.52 -4.27 0.90
CA GLY A 70 -0.91 -4.56 2.18
C GLY A 70 -0.92 -3.33 3.10
N ASP A 71 0.11 -3.22 3.91
CA ASP A 71 0.23 -2.16 4.92
C ASP A 71 0.55 -0.77 4.34
N ALA A 72 0.81 -0.66 3.04
CA ALA A 72 1.16 0.61 2.41
C ALA A 72 0.01 1.63 2.51
N LEU A 73 -1.24 1.19 2.32
CA LEU A 73 -2.40 2.07 2.45
C LEU A 73 -2.54 2.60 3.87
N LEU A 74 -2.38 1.73 4.86
CA LEU A 74 -2.44 2.11 6.28
C LEU A 74 -1.30 3.07 6.63
N ALA A 75 -0.08 2.79 6.18
CA ALA A 75 1.08 3.65 6.42
C ALA A 75 0.89 5.06 5.84
N ILE A 76 0.34 5.19 4.63
CA ILE A 76 0.01 6.48 4.02
C ILE A 76 -1.05 7.22 4.84
N ALA A 77 -2.10 6.52 5.25
CA ALA A 77 -3.16 7.11 6.07
C ALA A 77 -2.61 7.61 7.41
N GLN A 78 -1.78 6.82 8.08
CA GLN A 78 -1.18 7.18 9.36
C GLN A 78 -0.21 8.37 9.28
N ASN A 79 0.42 8.58 8.13
CA ASN A 79 1.33 9.72 7.91
C ASN A 79 0.60 11.01 7.50
N HIS A 80 -0.71 10.96 7.28
CA HIS A 80 -1.46 12.16 6.94
C HIS A 80 -1.60 13.08 8.14
N LYS A 81 -1.45 14.39 7.93
CA LYS A 81 -1.50 15.43 9.00
C LYS A 81 -2.78 15.42 9.82
N ASP A 82 -3.89 15.00 9.24
CA ASP A 82 -5.20 14.98 9.89
C ASP A 82 -5.52 13.62 10.55
N PHE A 83 -4.63 12.66 10.45
CA PHE A 83 -4.79 11.36 11.09
C PHE A 83 -4.67 11.52 12.60
N VAL A 84 -5.61 10.94 13.35
CA VAL A 84 -5.58 10.92 14.82
C VAL A 84 -5.39 9.50 15.31
N ASP A 85 -6.25 8.58 14.90
CA ASP A 85 -6.20 7.19 15.38
C ASP A 85 -6.94 6.25 14.45
N ILE A 86 -6.60 4.97 14.53
CA ILE A 86 -7.34 3.86 13.93
C ILE A 86 -7.53 2.76 14.96
N ILE A 87 -8.77 2.33 15.14
CA ILE A 87 -9.12 1.30 16.11
C ILE A 87 -9.76 0.15 15.34
N GLU A 88 -9.15 -1.02 15.40
CA GLU A 88 -9.65 -2.24 14.78
C GLU A 88 -10.05 -3.23 15.87
N SER A 89 -11.21 -3.83 15.71
CA SER A 89 -11.74 -4.83 16.63
C SER A 89 -12.58 -5.86 15.90
N VAL A 90 -12.79 -6.99 16.54
CA VAL A 90 -13.77 -8.00 16.10
C VAL A 90 -14.89 -8.01 17.13
N GLU A 91 -16.10 -7.82 16.67
CA GLU A 91 -17.32 -7.86 17.51
C GLU A 91 -18.14 -9.10 17.14
N GLU A 92 -18.67 -9.74 18.16
CA GLU A 92 -19.62 -10.83 18.01
C GLU A 92 -20.91 -10.47 18.75
N SER A 93 -22.02 -10.42 18.01
CA SER A 93 -23.35 -10.12 18.53
C SER A 93 -24.36 -11.00 17.81
N ASP A 94 -25.26 -11.64 18.56
CA ASP A 94 -26.34 -12.49 18.02
C ASP A 94 -25.84 -13.56 17.03
N ASN A 95 -24.69 -14.20 17.31
CA ASN A 95 -24.00 -15.15 16.43
C ASN A 95 -23.51 -14.55 15.09
N VAL A 96 -23.44 -13.24 14.97
CA VAL A 96 -22.84 -12.54 13.83
C VAL A 96 -21.48 -12.00 14.24
N MET A 97 -20.44 -12.45 13.53
CA MET A 97 -19.08 -11.94 13.67
C MET A 97 -18.84 -10.83 12.65
N ALA A 98 -18.32 -9.71 13.10
CA ALA A 98 -17.95 -8.60 12.24
C ALA A 98 -16.63 -7.96 12.67
N ALA A 99 -15.78 -7.65 11.71
CA ALA A 99 -14.68 -6.74 11.92
C ALA A 99 -15.21 -5.30 11.92
N LYS A 100 -14.70 -4.49 12.82
CA LYS A 100 -15.02 -3.07 12.94
C LYS A 100 -13.75 -2.26 12.87
N CYS A 101 -13.77 -1.23 12.07
CA CYS A 101 -12.68 -0.27 11.97
C CYS A 101 -13.23 1.14 12.21
N ILE A 102 -12.61 1.87 13.13
CA ILE A 102 -12.92 3.27 13.43
C ILE A 102 -11.68 4.08 13.04
N VAL A 103 -11.86 5.04 12.13
CA VAL A 103 -10.81 6.00 11.77
C VAL A 103 -11.17 7.36 12.33
N LYS A 104 -10.27 7.91 13.12
CA LYS A 104 -10.39 9.24 13.72
C LYS A 104 -9.52 10.24 12.98
N ARG A 105 -10.12 11.36 12.61
CA ARG A 105 -9.45 12.46 11.91
C ARG A 105 -9.70 13.77 12.65
N LYS A 106 -8.70 14.65 12.56
CA LYS A 106 -8.78 15.97 13.19
C LYS A 106 -9.98 16.77 12.64
N ASP A 107 -10.74 17.36 13.55
CA ASP A 107 -11.89 18.23 13.26
C ASP A 107 -12.98 17.60 12.37
N ARG A 108 -13.11 16.27 12.41
CA ARG A 108 -14.11 15.50 11.66
C ARG A 108 -14.74 14.42 12.53
N GLN A 109 -15.95 14.02 12.16
CA GLN A 109 -16.60 12.87 12.79
C GLN A 109 -15.82 11.58 12.48
N ASP A 110 -15.87 10.65 13.41
CA ASP A 110 -15.29 9.33 13.25
C ASP A 110 -15.95 8.60 12.07
N THR A 111 -15.11 7.94 11.27
CA THR A 111 -15.60 7.04 10.22
C THR A 111 -15.60 5.61 10.77
N VAL A 112 -16.75 4.97 10.77
CA VAL A 112 -16.92 3.59 11.26
C VAL A 112 -17.30 2.70 10.09
N VAL A 113 -16.56 1.61 9.90
CA VAL A 113 -16.82 0.60 8.86
C VAL A 113 -16.91 -0.76 9.52
N TYR A 114 -17.90 -1.54 9.11
CA TYR A 114 -18.07 -2.94 9.47
C TYR A 114 -17.89 -3.85 8.27
N PHE A 115 -17.28 -4.99 8.49
CA PHE A 115 -17.19 -6.08 7.52
C PHE A 115 -17.55 -7.39 8.22
N SER A 116 -18.74 -7.90 7.94
CA SER A 116 -19.27 -9.10 8.59
C SER A 116 -18.80 -10.39 7.94
N ALA A 117 -18.99 -11.51 8.65
CA ALA A 117 -18.77 -12.83 8.08
C ALA A 117 -19.64 -13.06 6.81
N ASP A 118 -20.86 -12.53 6.79
CA ASP A 118 -21.75 -12.63 5.62
C ASP A 118 -21.23 -11.77 4.44
N ASP A 119 -20.63 -10.62 4.72
CA ASP A 119 -19.94 -9.82 3.69
C ASP A 119 -18.78 -10.61 3.08
N ALA A 120 -17.99 -11.27 3.91
CA ALA A 120 -16.87 -12.11 3.47
C ALA A 120 -17.34 -13.30 2.62
N LYS A 121 -18.45 -13.93 2.99
CA LYS A 121 -19.07 -15.02 2.20
C LYS A 121 -19.54 -14.51 0.84
N ARG A 122 -20.25 -13.39 0.79
CA ARG A 122 -20.72 -12.77 -0.46
C ARG A 122 -19.56 -12.37 -1.37
N ALA A 123 -18.45 -11.90 -0.80
CA ALA A 123 -17.24 -11.55 -1.53
C ALA A 123 -16.41 -12.78 -1.97
N GLY A 124 -16.80 -13.99 -1.58
CA GLY A 124 -16.04 -15.21 -1.86
C GLY A 124 -14.70 -15.30 -1.14
N LEU A 125 -14.56 -14.62 -0.01
CA LEU A 125 -13.34 -14.57 0.80
C LEU A 125 -13.36 -15.55 1.96
N TRP A 126 -14.53 -15.99 2.38
CA TRP A 126 -14.70 -16.90 3.51
C TRP A 126 -14.12 -18.28 3.22
N GLY A 127 -13.24 -18.75 4.12
CA GLY A 127 -12.60 -20.07 3.97
C GLY A 127 -11.45 -20.12 2.97
N LYS A 128 -11.07 -19.01 2.33
CA LYS A 128 -9.85 -18.96 1.54
C LYS A 128 -8.62 -18.96 2.45
N GLN A 129 -7.71 -19.88 2.17
CA GLN A 129 -6.37 -19.82 2.74
C GLN A 129 -5.59 -18.73 2.00
N GLY A 130 -4.96 -17.82 2.76
CA GLY A 130 -4.10 -16.77 2.23
C GLY A 130 -2.78 -17.31 1.69
#